data_f2f739a70e58bd650296cc349d0d4fa7
#
_entry.id   f2f739a70e58bd650296cc349d0d4fa7
#
_cell.length_a   1.000
_cell.length_b   1.000
_cell.length_c   1.000
_cell.angle_alpha   90.00
_cell.angle_beta   90.00
_cell.angle_gamma   90.00
#
_symmetry.space_group_name_H-M   'P 1'
#
loop_
_entity.id
_entity.type
_entity.pdbx_description
1 polymer ?
#
loop_
_entity_poly.entity_id
_entity_poly.type
_entity_poly.pdbx_seq_one_letter_code
_entity_poly.pdbx_strand_id
1 'polypeptide(L)'
;MCQLEPAIKKDIIACCKKYNANKVILFGSRARGDNGPYSDIDLAIKGADNFDRLFAELKYNEFTLLDMDIIDLDGRVSEPLMKDILNDGHILYERTGK
;
A
#
# COMPACT_ATOMS: atom_id res chain seq x y z
N MET A 1 7.74 8.96 -10.87
CA MET A 1 6.31 9.20 -10.97
C MET A 1 5.54 7.93 -10.64
N CYS A 2 4.54 8.06 -9.80
CA CYS A 2 3.77 6.92 -9.32
C CYS A 2 2.84 6.39 -10.42
N GLN A 3 2.83 5.05 -10.61
CA GLN A 3 2.06 4.39 -11.68
C GLN A 3 0.93 3.56 -11.07
N LEU A 4 -0.11 4.23 -10.61
CA LEU A 4 -1.28 3.57 -10.04
C LEU A 4 -2.53 4.27 -10.54
N GLU A 5 -3.46 3.48 -11.11
CA GLU A 5 -4.71 4.05 -11.60
C GLU A 5 -5.48 4.76 -10.49
N PRO A 6 -6.02 5.95 -10.77
CA PRO A 6 -6.75 6.69 -9.74
C PRO A 6 -7.92 5.92 -9.12
N ALA A 7 -8.63 5.10 -9.92
CA ALA A 7 -9.74 4.31 -9.40
C ALA A 7 -9.26 3.27 -8.40
N ILE A 8 -8.14 2.60 -8.71
CA ILE A 8 -7.58 1.60 -7.82
C ILE A 8 -7.05 2.27 -6.54
N LYS A 9 -6.37 3.40 -6.69
CA LYS A 9 -5.88 4.17 -5.55
C LYS A 9 -7.02 4.55 -4.61
N LYS A 10 -8.13 5.00 -5.17
CA LYS A 10 -9.30 5.40 -4.39
C LYS A 10 -9.84 4.22 -3.59
N ASP A 11 -9.94 3.04 -4.21
CA ASP A 11 -10.46 1.86 -3.55
C ASP A 11 -9.52 1.38 -2.44
N ILE A 12 -8.21 1.44 -2.69
CA ILE A 12 -7.22 1.08 -1.67
C ILE A 12 -7.37 2.00 -0.46
N ILE A 13 -7.46 3.30 -0.70
CA ILE A 13 -7.57 4.28 0.38
C ILE A 13 -8.87 4.07 1.16
N ALA A 14 -9.96 3.77 0.48
CA ALA A 14 -11.24 3.52 1.15
C ALA A 14 -11.14 2.31 2.09
N CYS A 15 -10.50 1.23 1.65
CA CYS A 15 -10.29 0.07 2.50
C CYS A 15 -9.43 0.41 3.71
N CYS A 16 -8.36 1.17 3.49
CA CYS A 16 -7.45 1.51 4.57
C CYS A 16 -8.12 2.43 5.59
N LYS A 17 -8.95 3.36 5.14
CA LYS A 17 -9.71 4.22 6.04
C LYS A 17 -10.67 3.42 6.91
N LYS A 18 -11.26 2.38 6.34
CA LYS A 18 -12.19 1.53 7.06
C LYS A 18 -11.54 0.91 8.30
N TYR A 19 -10.24 0.66 8.25
CA TYR A 19 -9.49 0.08 9.36
C TYR A 19 -8.61 1.11 10.06
N ASN A 20 -8.91 2.38 9.86
CA ASN A 20 -8.23 3.50 10.55
C ASN A 20 -6.72 3.54 10.35
N ALA A 21 -6.24 3.13 9.20
CA ALA A 21 -4.80 3.18 8.92
C ALA A 21 -4.30 4.62 9.01
N ASN A 22 -3.10 4.79 9.58
CA ASN A 22 -2.48 6.10 9.69
C ASN A 22 -1.78 6.52 8.41
N LYS A 23 -1.17 5.58 7.73
CA LYS A 23 -0.37 5.88 6.54
C LYS A 23 -0.39 4.70 5.58
N VAL A 24 -0.49 5.01 4.30
CA VAL A 24 -0.43 4.01 3.23
C VAL A 24 0.59 4.49 2.22
N ILE A 25 1.61 3.68 1.98
CA ILE A 25 2.73 4.02 1.10
C ILE A 25 2.79 3.03 -0.05
N LEU A 26 2.85 3.55 -1.27
CA LEU A 26 3.13 2.74 -2.45
C LEU A 26 4.64 2.70 -2.64
N PHE A 27 5.22 1.51 -2.79
CA PHE A 27 6.65 1.39 -3.04
C PHE A 27 6.87 0.39 -4.17
N GLY A 28 8.13 0.04 -4.44
CA GLY A 28 8.44 -0.90 -5.49
C GLY A 28 8.36 -0.29 -6.89
N SER A 29 8.19 -1.14 -7.90
CA SER A 29 8.30 -0.70 -9.29
C SER A 29 7.26 0.35 -9.68
N ARG A 30 6.04 0.25 -9.17
CA ARG A 30 4.99 1.23 -9.51
C ARG A 30 5.29 2.60 -8.91
N ALA A 31 5.94 2.63 -7.76
CA ALA A 31 6.34 3.90 -7.14
C ALA A 31 7.47 4.53 -7.94
N ARG A 32 8.41 3.72 -8.43
CA ARG A 32 9.52 4.21 -9.25
C ARG A 32 9.10 4.56 -10.66
N GLY A 33 8.00 3.98 -11.15
CA GLY A 33 7.55 4.20 -12.51
C GLY A 33 8.17 3.26 -13.53
N ASP A 34 8.85 2.21 -13.08
CA ASP A 34 9.47 1.24 -13.99
C ASP A 34 8.70 -0.07 -14.05
N ASN A 35 7.43 -0.04 -13.65
CA ASN A 35 6.57 -1.21 -13.67
C ASN A 35 6.12 -1.57 -15.07
N GLY A 36 5.83 -2.86 -15.27
CA GLY A 36 5.08 -3.31 -16.43
C GLY A 36 3.58 -3.26 -16.14
N PRO A 37 2.74 -3.57 -17.14
CA PRO A 37 1.29 -3.48 -16.97
C PRO A 37 0.73 -4.47 -15.96
N TYR A 38 1.44 -5.54 -15.68
CA TYR A 38 0.98 -6.57 -14.75
C TYR A 38 1.81 -6.65 -13.48
N SER A 39 2.63 -5.63 -13.22
CA SER A 39 3.44 -5.59 -12.00
C SER A 39 2.55 -5.54 -10.78
N ASP A 40 3.01 -6.20 -9.70
CA ASP A 40 2.29 -6.19 -8.43
C ASP A 40 2.21 -4.79 -7.85
N ILE A 41 1.20 -4.58 -7.02
CA ILE A 41 1.06 -3.34 -6.27
C ILE A 41 1.66 -3.58 -4.89
N ASP A 42 2.71 -2.84 -4.55
CA ASP A 42 3.42 -2.99 -3.28
C ASP A 42 3.01 -1.88 -2.32
N LEU A 43 2.39 -2.27 -1.22
CA LEU A 43 1.87 -1.32 -0.24
C LEU A 43 2.50 -1.56 1.13
N ALA A 44 2.79 -0.47 1.82
CA ALA A 44 3.23 -0.51 3.21
C ALA A 44 2.22 0.29 4.03
N ILE A 45 1.68 -0.31 5.08
CA ILE A 45 0.58 0.28 5.84
C ILE A 45 0.97 0.37 7.31
N LYS A 46 0.72 1.55 7.89
CA LYS A 46 1.01 1.79 9.30
C LYS A 46 -0.26 2.16 10.04
N GLY A 47 -0.41 1.60 11.24
CA GLY A 47 -1.43 2.02 12.18
C GLY A 47 -2.82 1.48 11.95
N ALA A 48 -2.98 0.42 11.17
CA ALA A 48 -4.30 -0.17 10.95
C ALA A 48 -4.79 -0.86 12.23
N ASP A 49 -6.10 -0.72 12.50
CA ASP A 49 -6.69 -1.33 13.70
C ASP A 49 -6.69 -2.85 13.64
N ASN A 50 -6.93 -3.41 12.47
CA ASN A 50 -6.95 -4.86 12.30
C ASN A 50 -6.26 -5.17 10.98
N PHE A 51 -4.94 -5.22 11.03
CA PHE A 51 -4.15 -5.41 9.81
C PHE A 51 -4.52 -6.71 9.09
N ASP A 52 -4.76 -7.78 9.83
CA ASP A 52 -5.05 -9.07 9.20
C ASP A 52 -6.31 -9.00 8.35
N ARG A 53 -7.35 -8.33 8.83
CA ARG A 53 -8.57 -8.18 8.05
C ARG A 53 -8.37 -7.24 6.88
N LEU A 54 -7.65 -6.15 7.09
CA LEU A 54 -7.33 -5.23 6.01
C LEU A 54 -6.52 -5.95 4.93
N PHE A 55 -5.53 -6.74 5.34
CA PHE A 55 -4.72 -7.54 4.43
C PHE A 55 -5.62 -8.42 3.57
N ALA A 56 -6.55 -9.15 4.21
CA ALA A 56 -7.43 -10.05 3.48
C ALA A 56 -8.32 -9.31 2.50
N GLU A 57 -8.89 -8.17 2.91
CA GLU A 57 -9.74 -7.40 2.02
C GLU A 57 -8.98 -6.88 0.81
N LEU A 58 -7.76 -6.40 1.01
CA LEU A 58 -6.96 -5.92 -0.10
C LEU A 58 -6.48 -7.07 -0.98
N LYS A 59 -6.05 -8.17 -0.38
CA LYS A 59 -5.53 -9.31 -1.13
C LYS A 59 -6.58 -9.96 -2.00
N TYR A 60 -7.80 -10.04 -1.51
CA TYR A 60 -8.90 -10.73 -2.21
C TYR A 60 -9.94 -9.76 -2.74
N ASN A 61 -9.53 -8.54 -3.03
CA ASN A 61 -10.43 -7.51 -3.57
C ASN A 61 -10.96 -7.89 -4.96
N GLU A 62 -12.00 -7.18 -5.37
CA GLU A 62 -12.58 -7.37 -6.69
C GLU A 62 -12.41 -6.14 -7.59
N PHE A 63 -11.66 -5.13 -7.15
CA PHE A 63 -11.51 -3.91 -7.93
C PHE A 63 -10.28 -3.91 -8.84
N THR A 64 -9.40 -4.91 -8.72
CA THR A 64 -8.28 -5.07 -9.62
C THR A 64 -7.88 -6.53 -9.70
N LEU A 65 -7.38 -6.95 -10.86
CA LEU A 65 -6.83 -8.29 -11.03
C LEU A 65 -5.34 -8.37 -10.68
N LEU A 66 -4.73 -7.23 -10.36
CA LEU A 66 -3.32 -7.21 -10.00
C LEU A 66 -3.13 -7.73 -8.57
N ASP A 67 -2.05 -8.47 -8.38
CA ASP A 67 -1.70 -8.93 -7.04
C ASP A 67 -1.18 -7.76 -6.20
N MET A 68 -1.37 -7.88 -4.91
CA MET A 68 -0.87 -6.89 -3.97
C MET A 68 0.05 -7.55 -2.96
N ASP A 69 1.22 -6.92 -2.73
CA ASP A 69 2.10 -7.25 -1.64
C ASP A 69 1.90 -6.20 -0.56
N ILE A 70 1.46 -6.64 0.62
CA ILE A 70 1.06 -5.71 1.67
C ILE A 70 1.95 -5.94 2.89
N ILE A 71 2.66 -4.90 3.29
CA ILE A 71 3.61 -4.95 4.40
C ILE A 71 3.04 -4.19 5.59
N ASP A 72 3.14 -4.79 6.77
CA ASP A 72 2.71 -4.17 8.02
C ASP A 72 3.89 -3.41 8.62
N LEU A 73 3.84 -2.08 8.55
CA LEU A 73 4.92 -1.26 9.07
C LEU A 73 5.01 -1.29 10.60
N ASP A 74 3.98 -1.77 11.28
CA ASP A 74 4.00 -1.95 12.73
C ASP A 74 4.55 -3.31 13.14
N GLY A 75 4.80 -4.19 12.15
CA GLY A 75 5.38 -5.49 12.40
C GLY A 75 6.87 -5.49 12.12
N ARG A 76 7.41 -6.66 11.87
CA ARG A 76 8.83 -6.81 11.56
C ARG A 76 9.06 -6.55 10.07
N VAL A 77 9.92 -5.57 9.78
CA VAL A 77 10.28 -5.25 8.41
C VAL A 77 11.80 -5.32 8.32
N SER A 78 12.31 -6.07 7.34
CA SER A 78 13.76 -6.17 7.17
C SER A 78 14.36 -4.82 6.80
N GLU A 79 15.62 -4.60 7.15
CA GLU A 79 16.27 -3.33 6.85
C GLU A 79 16.33 -3.02 5.35
N PRO A 80 16.67 -3.99 4.48
CA PRO A 80 16.65 -3.70 3.05
C PRO A 80 15.28 -3.29 2.54
N LEU A 81 14.23 -3.94 3.02
CA LEU A 81 12.87 -3.60 2.60
C LEU A 81 12.48 -2.22 3.12
N MET A 82 12.80 -1.91 4.37
CA MET A 82 12.51 -0.59 4.92
C MET A 82 13.21 0.50 4.13
N LYS A 83 14.45 0.25 3.70
CA LYS A 83 15.19 1.18 2.87
C LYS A 83 14.46 1.43 1.55
N ASP A 84 13.98 0.37 0.91
CA ASP A 84 13.25 0.52 -0.35
C ASP A 84 11.99 1.35 -0.15
N ILE A 85 11.27 1.10 0.93
CA ILE A 85 10.04 1.85 1.24
C ILE A 85 10.36 3.33 1.45
N LEU A 86 11.42 3.63 2.18
CA LEU A 86 11.80 5.02 2.47
C LEU A 86 12.34 5.73 1.25
N ASN A 87 13.09 5.01 0.39
CA ASN A 87 13.71 5.64 -0.78
C ASN A 87 12.73 5.83 -1.93
N ASP A 88 11.90 4.83 -2.19
CA ASP A 88 11.03 4.82 -3.37
C ASP A 88 9.58 5.11 -3.07
N GLY A 89 9.19 5.11 -1.79
CA GLY A 89 7.79 5.18 -1.41
C GLY A 89 7.11 6.49 -1.76
N HIS A 90 5.86 6.37 -2.20
CA HIS A 90 4.97 7.51 -2.39
C HIS A 90 3.82 7.36 -1.42
N ILE A 91 3.57 8.38 -0.62
CA ILE A 91 2.47 8.35 0.34
C ILE A 91 1.17 8.50 -0.43
N LEU A 92 0.36 7.44 -0.44
CA LEU A 92 -0.96 7.48 -1.06
C LEU A 92 -1.98 8.16 -0.14
N TYR A 93 -1.84 7.94 1.14
CA TYR A 93 -2.77 8.45 2.13
C TYR A 93 -2.05 8.59 3.45
N GLU A 94 -2.30 9.68 4.13
CA GLU A 94 -1.79 9.91 5.47
C GLU A 94 -2.88 10.58 6.29
N ARG A 95 -3.21 9.96 7.41
CA ARG A 95 -4.24 10.49 8.29
C ARG A 95 -3.69 11.71 9.01
N THR A 96 -4.43 12.80 8.94
CA THR A 96 -4.04 14.05 9.60
C THR A 96 -5.01 14.36 10.74
N GLY A 97 -4.54 15.10 11.70
CA GLY A 97 -5.33 15.50 12.86
C GLY A 97 -5.43 14.33 13.78
N LYS A 98 -5.76 13.71 14.19
CA LYS A 98 -5.75 12.64 15.05
C LYS A 98 -6.99 12.11 15.42
#